data_d89c96ec12c243eff1efd00d5799b516
#
_entry.id   d89c96ec12c243eff1efd00d5799b516
#
_cell.length_a   1.000
_cell.length_b   1.000
_cell.length_c   1.000
_cell.angle_alpha   90.00
_cell.angle_beta   90.00
_cell.angle_gamma   90.00
#
_symmetry.space_group_name_H-M   'P 1'
#
loop_
_entity.id
_entity.type
_entity.pdbx_description
1 polymer ?
#
loop_
_entity_poly.entity_id
_entity_poly.type
_entity_poly.pdbx_seq_one_letter_code
_entity_poly.pdbx_strand_id
1 'polypeptide(L)'
;MSNGDCPFCQISRGEMDTEFVYEEEDLVAFEDLDPKAPVHVLVIPREHITAVTDVPQDLLKQLINATQTVAEQQGVAESGYAVRINNGADAGQEVEHLHIHVVGGRELGMP
;
A
#
# COMPACT_ATOMS: atom_id res chain seq x y z
N MET A 1 -10.70 -12.69 13.84
CA MET A 1 -10.93 -12.77 12.40
C MET A 1 -9.92 -13.71 11.77
N SER A 2 -10.35 -14.55 10.85
CA SER A 2 -9.46 -15.43 10.11
C SER A 2 -8.68 -14.64 9.05
N ASN A 3 -7.35 -14.82 9.00
CA ASN A 3 -6.54 -14.20 7.95
C ASN A 3 -6.93 -14.70 6.56
N GLY A 4 -7.60 -15.86 6.47
CA GLY A 4 -8.06 -16.38 5.20
C GLY A 4 -9.12 -15.54 4.52
N ASP A 5 -9.86 -14.72 5.28
CA ASP A 5 -10.90 -13.85 4.74
C ASP A 5 -10.38 -12.48 4.34
N CYS A 6 -9.11 -12.16 4.62
CA CYS A 6 -8.54 -10.87 4.28
C CYS A 6 -8.11 -10.84 2.82
N PRO A 7 -8.69 -9.93 1.99
CA PRO A 7 -8.32 -9.87 0.58
C PRO A 7 -6.85 -9.55 0.35
N PHE A 8 -6.25 -8.71 1.22
CA PHE A 8 -4.83 -8.37 1.07
C PHE A 8 -3.92 -9.52 1.49
N CYS A 9 -4.33 -10.33 2.46
CA CYS A 9 -3.61 -11.56 2.77
C CYS A 9 -3.63 -12.51 1.58
N GLN A 10 -4.79 -12.65 0.93
CA GLN A 10 -4.93 -13.49 -0.24
C GLN A 10 -4.06 -13.00 -1.40
N ILE A 11 -4.04 -11.68 -1.63
CA ILE A 11 -3.21 -11.08 -2.66
C ILE A 11 -1.73 -11.35 -2.38
N SER A 12 -1.29 -11.12 -1.14
CA SER A 12 0.13 -11.26 -0.80
C SER A 12 0.61 -12.70 -0.87
N ARG A 13 -0.29 -13.67 -0.73
CA ARG A 13 0.04 -15.10 -0.85
C ARG A 13 -0.06 -15.62 -2.28
N GLY A 14 -0.44 -14.77 -3.24
CA GLY A 14 -0.60 -15.19 -4.62
C GLY A 14 -1.87 -15.97 -4.88
N GLU A 15 -2.85 -15.91 -3.98
CA GLU A 15 -4.14 -16.60 -4.15
C GLU A 15 -5.09 -15.85 -5.07
N MET A 16 -4.83 -14.58 -5.29
CA MET A 16 -5.53 -13.75 -6.26
C MET A 16 -4.61 -13.51 -7.45
N ASP A 17 -5.17 -13.37 -8.62
CA ASP A 17 -4.40 -13.15 -9.84
C ASP A 17 -4.00 -11.67 -9.94
N THR A 18 -3.20 -11.22 -8.98
CA THR A 18 -2.74 -9.85 -8.88
C THR A 18 -1.27 -9.75 -9.25
N GLU A 19 -0.96 -8.85 -10.17
CA GLU A 19 0.40 -8.60 -10.60
C GLU A 19 1.06 -7.61 -9.64
N PHE A 20 2.23 -7.96 -9.12
CA PHE A 20 2.97 -7.07 -8.23
C PHE A 20 3.83 -6.12 -9.06
N VAL A 21 3.79 -4.83 -8.73
CA VAL A 21 4.69 -3.84 -9.33
C VAL A 21 6.03 -3.83 -8.61
N TYR A 22 6.06 -4.30 -7.37
CA TYR A 22 7.27 -4.39 -6.57
C TYR A 22 7.03 -5.40 -5.44
N GLU A 23 8.07 -6.13 -5.06
CA GLU A 23 7.95 -7.05 -3.94
C GLU A 23 9.28 -7.24 -3.22
N GLU A 24 9.20 -7.50 -1.92
CA GLU A 24 10.29 -7.89 -1.05
C GLU A 24 9.83 -9.09 -0.23
N GLU A 25 10.73 -9.64 0.60
CA GLU A 25 10.40 -10.78 1.43
C GLU A 25 9.19 -10.52 2.32
N ASP A 26 9.06 -9.31 2.88
CA ASP A 26 8.05 -8.99 3.88
C ASP A 26 6.91 -8.11 3.37
N LEU A 27 6.95 -7.71 2.10
CA LEU A 27 5.95 -6.78 1.56
C LEU A 27 5.72 -7.00 0.07
N VAL A 28 4.57 -6.54 -0.40
CA VAL A 28 4.26 -6.48 -1.84
C VAL A 28 3.61 -5.14 -2.15
N ALA A 29 3.70 -4.74 -3.42
CA ALA A 29 3.03 -3.54 -3.91
C ALA A 29 2.30 -3.89 -5.20
N PHE A 30 1.08 -3.36 -5.36
CA PHE A 30 0.24 -3.62 -6.52
C PHE A 30 -0.64 -2.41 -6.79
N GLU A 31 -1.10 -2.29 -8.03
CA GLU A 31 -1.97 -1.19 -8.41
C GLU A 31 -3.34 -1.32 -7.74
N ASP A 32 -3.87 -0.20 -7.25
CA ASP A 32 -5.24 -0.16 -6.72
C ASP A 32 -6.21 -0.45 -7.86
N LEU A 33 -7.18 -1.33 -7.59
CA LEU A 33 -8.19 -1.70 -8.60
C LEU A 33 -9.16 -0.55 -8.92
N ASP A 34 -9.26 0.42 -8.01
CA ASP A 34 -10.11 1.61 -8.19
C ASP A 34 -9.24 2.85 -8.01
N PRO A 35 -8.33 3.11 -8.96
CA PRO A 35 -7.34 4.17 -8.79
C PRO A 35 -7.97 5.56 -8.77
N LYS A 36 -7.46 6.42 -7.88
CA LYS A 36 -7.92 7.79 -7.73
C LYS A 36 -7.04 8.79 -8.48
N ALA A 37 -5.97 8.30 -9.12
CA ALA A 37 -5.04 9.13 -9.87
C ALA A 37 -4.33 8.24 -10.90
N PRO A 38 -3.59 8.84 -11.87
CA PRO A 38 -2.86 8.05 -12.86
C PRO A 38 -1.89 7.04 -12.26
N VAL A 39 -1.28 7.39 -11.10
CA VAL A 39 -0.50 6.44 -10.31
C VAL A 39 -1.18 6.27 -8.98
N HIS A 40 -1.58 5.05 -8.67
CA HIS A 40 -2.18 4.71 -7.39
C HIS A 40 -1.80 3.27 -7.05
N VAL A 41 -0.79 3.12 -6.22
CA VAL A 41 -0.23 1.84 -5.83
C VAL A 41 -0.41 1.64 -4.33
N LEU A 42 -0.72 0.42 -3.94
CA LEU A 42 -0.81 0.04 -2.53
C LEU A 42 0.42 -0.76 -2.14
N VAL A 43 1.04 -0.38 -1.04
CA VAL A 43 2.16 -1.12 -0.45
C VAL A 43 1.65 -1.75 0.84
N ILE A 44 1.74 -3.07 0.94
CA ILE A 44 1.21 -3.80 2.09
C ILE A 44 2.25 -4.76 2.66
N PRO A 45 2.22 -4.99 3.98
CA PRO A 45 3.00 -6.10 4.55
C PRO A 45 2.34 -7.44 4.19
N ARG A 46 3.14 -8.48 4.05
CA ARG A 46 2.60 -9.82 3.83
C ARG A 46 1.91 -10.35 5.08
N GLU A 47 2.47 -10.02 6.25
CA GLU A 47 1.86 -10.37 7.53
C GLU A 47 0.58 -9.56 7.74
N HIS A 48 -0.43 -10.20 8.31
CA HIS A 48 -1.70 -9.52 8.60
C HIS A 48 -1.52 -8.57 9.78
N ILE A 49 -1.38 -7.29 9.50
CA ILE A 49 -1.29 -6.22 10.48
C ILE A 49 -2.42 -5.25 10.15
N THR A 50 -3.29 -5.00 11.12
CA THR A 50 -4.50 -4.21 10.87
C THR A 50 -4.20 -2.72 10.74
N ALA A 51 -3.40 -2.18 11.66
CA ALA A 51 -3.25 -0.73 11.77
C ALA A 51 -1.77 -0.34 11.84
N VAL A 52 -1.50 0.90 11.46
CA VAL A 52 -0.13 1.44 11.49
C VAL A 52 0.45 1.44 12.90
N THR A 53 -0.42 1.53 13.92
CA THR A 53 0.02 1.52 15.31
C THR A 53 0.54 0.16 15.77
N ASP A 54 0.22 -0.90 15.01
CA ASP A 54 0.59 -2.27 15.38
C ASP A 54 1.82 -2.78 14.63
N VAL A 55 2.33 -2.01 13.68
CA VAL A 55 3.43 -2.49 12.84
C VAL A 55 4.77 -2.31 13.56
N PRO A 56 5.66 -3.33 13.55
CA PRO A 56 7.00 -3.17 14.10
C PRO A 56 7.78 -2.09 13.34
N GLN A 57 8.62 -1.36 14.06
CA GLN A 57 9.35 -0.21 13.48
C GLN A 57 10.20 -0.59 12.28
N ASP A 58 10.88 -1.73 12.36
CA ASP A 58 11.73 -2.18 11.24
C ASP A 58 10.91 -2.44 9.98
N LEU A 59 9.73 -3.03 10.15
CA LEU A 59 8.84 -3.29 9.02
C LEU A 59 8.25 -1.99 8.48
N LEU A 60 7.88 -1.06 9.37
CA LEU A 60 7.39 0.24 8.92
C LEU A 60 8.44 0.96 8.08
N LYS A 61 9.70 0.92 8.51
CA LYS A 61 10.79 1.51 7.75
C LYS A 61 10.90 0.88 6.35
N GLN A 62 10.80 -0.44 6.27
CA GLN A 62 10.83 -1.14 4.98
C GLN A 62 9.66 -0.72 4.09
N LEU A 63 8.47 -0.60 4.67
CA LEU A 63 7.29 -0.18 3.93
C LEU A 63 7.45 1.24 3.37
N ILE A 64 7.94 2.16 4.18
CA ILE A 64 8.15 3.54 3.75
C ILE A 64 9.23 3.60 2.67
N ASN A 65 10.33 2.86 2.82
CA ASN A 65 11.37 2.80 1.79
C ASN A 65 10.80 2.25 0.49
N ALA A 66 9.89 1.28 0.56
CA ALA A 66 9.25 0.71 -0.61
C ALA A 66 8.39 1.75 -1.35
N THR A 67 7.74 2.66 -0.62
CA THR A 67 6.97 3.72 -1.29
C THR A 67 7.86 4.60 -2.16
N GLN A 68 9.08 4.86 -1.72
CA GLN A 68 10.04 5.65 -2.49
C GLN A 68 10.46 4.91 -3.76
N THR A 69 10.74 3.63 -3.62
CA THR A 69 11.12 2.79 -4.77
C THR A 69 9.98 2.72 -5.79
N VAL A 70 8.76 2.51 -5.31
CA VAL A 70 7.57 2.48 -6.16
C VAL A 70 7.40 3.81 -6.89
N ALA A 71 7.56 4.94 -6.18
CA ALA A 71 7.42 6.26 -6.79
C ALA A 71 8.44 6.46 -7.93
N GLU A 72 9.67 6.00 -7.73
CA GLU A 72 10.70 6.06 -8.78
C GLU A 72 10.32 5.21 -9.97
N GLN A 73 9.87 3.98 -9.73
CA GLN A 73 9.49 3.06 -10.79
C GLN A 73 8.28 3.57 -11.58
N GLN A 74 7.35 4.23 -10.90
CA GLN A 74 6.14 4.75 -11.52
C GLN A 74 6.33 6.13 -12.17
N GLY A 75 7.54 6.70 -12.04
CA GLY A 75 7.86 7.96 -12.71
C GLY A 75 7.31 9.19 -12.03
N VAL A 76 6.95 9.13 -10.75
CA VAL A 76 6.39 10.28 -10.03
C VAL A 76 7.33 10.88 -8.98
N ALA A 77 8.54 10.35 -8.86
CA ALA A 77 9.46 10.80 -7.81
C ALA A 77 9.85 12.26 -7.94
N GLU A 78 10.07 12.76 -9.17
CA GLU A 78 10.49 14.14 -9.38
C GLU A 78 9.34 15.13 -9.28
N SER A 79 8.18 14.79 -9.88
CA SER A 79 7.03 15.71 -9.87
C SER A 79 6.34 15.75 -8.51
N GLY A 80 6.47 14.67 -7.75
CA GLY A 80 5.89 14.59 -6.43
C GLY A 80 4.76 13.58 -6.35
N TYR A 81 4.55 13.07 -5.16
CA TYR A 81 3.52 12.06 -4.88
C TYR A 81 3.12 12.15 -3.43
N ALA A 82 1.92 11.67 -3.12
CA ALA A 82 1.44 11.60 -1.76
C ALA A 82 1.58 10.18 -1.24
N VAL A 83 1.95 10.06 0.02
CA VAL A 83 1.97 8.79 0.75
C VAL A 83 0.91 8.91 1.83
N ARG A 84 -0.07 8.01 1.83
CA ARG A 84 -1.21 8.12 2.72
C ARG A 84 -1.48 6.79 3.41
N ILE A 85 -1.70 6.86 4.72
CA ILE A 85 -2.13 5.72 5.52
C ILE A 85 -3.45 6.10 6.18
N ASN A 86 -4.52 5.38 5.85
CA ASN A 86 -5.83 5.59 6.45
C ASN A 86 -5.97 4.60 7.60
N ASN A 87 -6.05 5.09 8.82
CA ASN A 87 -6.07 4.25 10.01
C ASN A 87 -7.39 4.41 10.73
N GLY A 88 -8.20 3.36 10.70
CA GLY A 88 -9.49 3.33 11.37
C GLY A 88 -10.65 3.77 10.48
N ALA A 89 -11.86 3.55 11.00
CA ALA A 89 -13.09 3.74 10.24
C ALA A 89 -13.30 5.19 9.80
N ASP A 90 -13.06 6.14 10.69
CA ASP A 90 -13.29 7.57 10.37
C ASP A 90 -12.33 8.08 9.31
N ALA A 91 -11.18 7.43 9.15
CA ALA A 91 -10.22 7.79 8.12
C ALA A 91 -10.50 7.09 6.79
N GLY A 92 -11.54 6.26 6.72
CA GLY A 92 -11.90 5.55 5.52
C GLY A 92 -11.13 4.26 5.28
N GLN A 93 -10.61 3.66 6.33
CA GLN A 93 -9.95 2.36 6.18
C GLN A 93 -11.01 1.30 5.90
N GLU A 94 -11.06 0.83 4.66
CA GLU A 94 -12.07 -0.13 4.21
C GLU A 94 -11.64 -1.57 4.45
N VAL A 95 -10.33 -1.85 4.34
CA VAL A 95 -9.78 -3.19 4.56
C VAL A 95 -8.95 -3.18 5.83
N GLU A 96 -9.23 -4.10 6.73
CA GLU A 96 -8.54 -4.20 8.02
C GLU A 96 -7.20 -4.92 7.87
N HIS A 97 -6.38 -4.39 6.99
CA HIS A 97 -5.01 -4.83 6.73
C HIS A 97 -4.26 -3.58 6.31
N LEU A 98 -3.19 -3.26 7.01
CA LEU A 98 -2.41 -2.05 6.74
C LEU A 98 -2.07 -1.94 5.26
N HIS A 99 -2.36 -0.79 4.67
CA HIS A 99 -1.95 -0.52 3.30
C HIS A 99 -1.59 0.95 3.17
N ILE A 100 -0.52 1.20 2.44
CA ILE A 100 0.02 2.53 2.25
C ILE A 100 -0.19 2.91 0.80
N HIS A 101 -0.92 4.00 0.59
CA HIS A 101 -1.21 4.51 -0.76
C HIS A 101 -0.03 5.33 -1.25
N VAL A 102 0.38 5.09 -2.48
CA VAL A 102 1.32 5.93 -3.22
C VAL A 102 0.54 6.51 -4.39
N VAL A 103 0.31 7.81 -4.38
CA VAL A 103 -0.61 8.47 -5.32
C VAL A 103 0.10 9.62 -6.00
N GLY A 104 0.03 9.66 -7.33
CA GLY A 104 0.68 10.72 -8.08
C GLY A 104 0.27 10.74 -9.54
N GLY A 105 1.06 11.44 -10.34
CA GLY A 105 0.80 11.53 -11.79
C GLY A 105 -0.08 12.71 -12.18
N ARG A 106 -0.57 13.46 -11.22
CA ARG A 106 -1.29 14.72 -11.44
C ARG A 106 -1.28 15.52 -10.15
N GLU A 107 -1.68 16.76 -10.22
CA GLU A 107 -1.86 17.59 -9.03
C GLU A 107 -3.05 17.03 -8.23
N LEU A 108 -2.79 16.72 -6.96
CA LEU A 108 -3.78 16.03 -6.12
C LEU A 108 -4.59 16.97 -5.26
N GLY A 109 -4.03 18.14 -4.95
CA GLY A 109 -4.64 19.06 -4.02
C GLY A 109 -4.50 18.59 -2.57
N MET A 110 -5.16 19.31 -1.70
CA MET A 110 -5.18 18.96 -0.27
C MET A 110 -6.40 18.09 0.04
N PRO A 111 -6.24 17.13 0.95
CA PRO A 111 -7.36 16.30 1.37
C PRO A 111 -8.37 17.06 2.21
#